data_75b19362119204c885c89df2ca6b83d2
#
_entry.id   75b19362119204c885c89df2ca6b83d2
#
_cell.length_a   1.000
_cell.length_b   1.000
_cell.length_c   1.000
_cell.angle_alpha   90.00
_cell.angle_beta   90.00
_cell.angle_gamma   90.00
#
_symmetry.space_group_name_H-M   'P 1'
#
loop_
_entity.id
_entity.type
_entity.pdbx_description
1 polymer ?
#
loop_
_entity_poly.entity_id
_entity_poly.type
_entity_poly.pdbx_seq_one_letter_code
_entity_poly.pdbx_strand_id
1 'polypeptide(L)'
;DVVFNNAGYGLAGPFEGATDKQLTDEINTNPLGVLRVTQAFIPQFREKKSGLFITTTSIGGFVTFPYNSVYHATKWALEGWSESMAFELKPFGIGIKTVVPGGIKTDFASRSLQMSEHPAYKEKVQKVLEIFVNPERISKGSTSEQIAEVVYEAATDGKEQLRYIAGADAKAVYAQRLQVGDEVFRAGIEKVFFG
;
A
#
# COMPACT_ATOMS: atom_id res chain seq x y z
N ASP A 1 -8.13 1.23 22.09
CA ASP A 1 -7.12 0.19 22.16
C ASP A 1 -6.40 0.01 20.82
N VAL A 2 -7.13 -0.07 19.71
CA VAL A 2 -6.57 -0.19 18.36
C VAL A 2 -7.25 0.79 17.43
N VAL A 3 -6.47 1.51 16.63
CA VAL A 3 -6.95 2.30 15.49
C VAL A 3 -6.48 1.62 14.21
N PHE A 4 -7.43 1.22 13.37
CA PHE A 4 -7.15 0.59 12.09
C PHE A 4 -7.41 1.56 10.94
N ASN A 5 -6.35 2.08 10.36
CA ASN A 5 -6.37 2.96 9.19
C ASN A 5 -6.42 2.11 7.91
N ASN A 6 -7.61 1.89 7.38
CA ASN A 6 -7.83 1.05 6.20
C ASN A 6 -8.35 1.80 4.96
N ALA A 7 -8.89 3.00 5.15
CA ALA A 7 -9.41 3.77 4.04
C ALA A 7 -8.31 4.13 3.02
N GLY A 8 -8.61 3.96 1.74
CA GLY A 8 -7.67 4.28 0.68
C GLY A 8 -8.18 3.82 -0.69
N TYR A 9 -7.65 4.43 -1.73
CA TYR A 9 -7.95 4.08 -3.11
C TYR A 9 -6.70 4.26 -3.98
N GLY A 10 -6.75 3.92 -5.26
CA GLY A 10 -5.65 4.05 -6.19
C GLY A 10 -5.95 5.00 -7.36
N LEU A 11 -4.93 5.72 -7.81
CA LEU A 11 -4.91 6.44 -9.08
C LEU A 11 -3.92 5.75 -10.00
N ALA A 12 -4.43 5.20 -11.11
CA ALA A 12 -3.63 4.58 -12.16
C ALA A 12 -3.74 5.37 -13.47
N GLY A 13 -2.80 5.15 -14.37
CA GLY A 13 -2.73 5.83 -15.66
C GLY A 13 -1.50 6.73 -15.79
N PRO A 14 -1.37 7.44 -16.93
CA PRO A 14 -0.23 8.32 -17.17
C PRO A 14 -0.27 9.53 -16.24
N PHE A 15 0.83 9.80 -15.58
CA PHE A 15 0.94 10.94 -14.66
C PHE A 15 0.63 12.28 -15.35
N GLU A 16 1.05 12.45 -16.60
CA GLU A 16 0.76 13.64 -17.42
C GLU A 16 -0.74 13.92 -17.58
N GLY A 17 -1.57 12.87 -17.56
CA GLY A 17 -3.03 12.99 -17.68
C GLY A 17 -3.75 13.15 -16.34
N ALA A 18 -3.04 13.07 -15.20
CA ALA A 18 -3.66 13.24 -13.90
C ALA A 18 -4.04 14.69 -13.64
N THR A 19 -5.29 14.93 -13.23
CA THR A 19 -5.75 16.26 -12.84
C THR A 19 -5.25 16.63 -11.45
N ASP A 20 -5.09 17.92 -11.16
CA ASP A 20 -4.74 18.42 -9.83
C ASP A 20 -5.71 17.91 -8.74
N LYS A 21 -6.99 17.82 -9.09
CA LYS A 21 -8.01 17.25 -8.19
C LYS A 21 -7.73 15.79 -7.85
N GLN A 22 -7.39 14.95 -8.83
CA GLN A 22 -7.07 13.54 -8.60
C GLN A 22 -5.82 13.40 -7.72
N LEU A 23 -4.78 14.19 -7.99
CA LEU A 23 -3.56 14.20 -7.18
C LEU A 23 -3.85 14.59 -5.74
N THR A 24 -4.56 15.70 -5.55
CA THR A 24 -4.91 16.22 -4.22
C THR A 24 -5.80 15.27 -3.45
N ASP A 25 -6.82 14.69 -4.08
CA ASP A 25 -7.75 13.77 -3.43
C ASP A 25 -7.05 12.48 -2.96
N GLU A 26 -6.15 11.91 -3.78
CA GLU A 26 -5.43 10.71 -3.38
C GLU A 26 -4.46 10.97 -2.23
N ILE A 27 -3.73 12.09 -2.26
CA ILE A 27 -2.86 12.51 -1.16
C ILE A 27 -3.67 12.80 0.11
N ASN A 28 -4.82 13.47 0.00
CA ASN A 28 -5.68 13.76 1.15
C ASN A 28 -6.26 12.50 1.77
N THR A 29 -6.62 11.49 0.97
CA THR A 29 -7.22 10.26 1.47
C THR A 29 -6.16 9.29 1.99
N ASN A 30 -5.19 8.91 1.17
CA ASN A 30 -4.26 7.85 1.51
C ASN A 30 -3.26 8.27 2.61
N PRO A 31 -2.29 9.18 2.41
CA PRO A 31 -1.40 9.54 3.50
C PRO A 31 -2.02 10.52 4.50
N LEU A 32 -2.55 11.66 4.07
CA LEU A 32 -3.01 12.67 5.03
C LEU A 32 -4.18 12.21 5.88
N GLY A 33 -5.07 11.37 5.36
CA GLY A 33 -6.15 10.76 6.13
C GLY A 33 -5.60 9.94 7.29
N VAL A 34 -4.63 9.06 7.02
CA VAL A 34 -3.96 8.22 8.03
C VAL A 34 -3.25 9.08 9.07
N LEU A 35 -2.47 10.09 8.62
CA LEU A 35 -1.73 10.98 9.51
C LEU A 35 -2.67 11.73 10.45
N ARG A 36 -3.76 12.30 9.93
CA ARG A 36 -4.75 13.07 10.72
C ARG A 36 -5.46 12.20 11.74
N VAL A 37 -5.91 11.00 11.35
CA VAL A 37 -6.55 10.06 12.28
C VAL A 37 -5.57 9.65 13.37
N THR A 38 -4.36 9.26 13.00
CA THR A 38 -3.33 8.88 13.97
C THR A 38 -3.04 10.04 14.95
N GLN A 39 -2.81 11.25 14.44
CA GLN A 39 -2.56 12.45 15.26
C GLN A 39 -3.67 12.69 16.28
N ALA A 40 -4.93 12.52 15.89
CA ALA A 40 -6.07 12.73 16.75
C ALA A 40 -6.14 11.76 17.94
N PHE A 41 -5.65 10.52 17.78
CA PHE A 41 -5.70 9.49 18.83
C PHE A 41 -4.45 9.41 19.70
N ILE A 42 -3.31 9.98 19.26
CA ILE A 42 -2.05 9.96 20.03
C ILE A 42 -2.23 10.50 21.47
N PRO A 43 -2.90 11.65 21.74
CA PRO A 43 -3.04 12.16 23.10
C PRO A 43 -3.70 11.16 24.03
N GLN A 44 -4.79 10.52 23.59
CA GLN A 44 -5.51 9.52 24.37
C GLN A 44 -4.66 8.28 24.66
N PHE A 45 -3.94 7.77 23.65
CA PHE A 45 -3.07 6.60 23.81
C PHE A 45 -1.88 6.92 24.71
N ARG A 46 -1.31 8.11 24.60
CA ARG A 46 -0.20 8.57 25.44
C ARG A 46 -0.62 8.67 26.92
N GLU A 47 -1.78 9.25 27.22
CA GLU A 47 -2.33 9.32 28.56
C GLU A 47 -2.54 7.92 29.14
N LYS A 48 -3.11 7.02 28.34
CA LYS A 48 -3.35 5.63 28.72
C LYS A 48 -2.06 4.79 28.81
N LYS A 49 -0.95 5.28 28.25
CA LYS A 49 0.33 4.54 28.08
C LYS A 49 0.16 3.19 27.34
N SER A 50 -0.82 3.14 26.46
CA SER A 50 -1.15 1.93 25.69
C SER A 50 -1.98 2.31 24.47
N GLY A 51 -1.72 1.66 23.35
CA GLY A 51 -2.47 1.79 22.11
C GLY A 51 -1.73 1.16 20.94
N LEU A 52 -2.45 0.90 19.87
CA LEU A 52 -1.89 0.34 18.66
C LEU A 52 -2.51 1.01 17.43
N PHE A 53 -1.68 1.50 16.54
CA PHE A 53 -2.08 1.92 15.21
C PHE A 53 -1.72 0.82 14.20
N ILE A 54 -2.68 0.43 13.36
CA ILE A 54 -2.46 -0.47 12.24
C ILE A 54 -2.87 0.26 10.97
N THR A 55 -2.01 0.25 9.96
CA THR A 55 -2.29 0.90 8.67
C THR A 55 -2.21 -0.11 7.53
N THR A 56 -3.25 -0.19 6.71
CA THR A 56 -3.21 -0.91 5.44
C THR A 56 -2.39 -0.11 4.43
N THR A 57 -1.18 -0.56 4.16
CA THR A 57 -0.33 0.02 3.11
C THR A 57 -0.52 -0.75 1.79
N SER A 58 0.51 -1.26 1.21
CA SER A 58 0.51 -2.12 0.02
C SER A 58 1.91 -2.61 -0.26
N ILE A 59 2.03 -3.72 -0.97
CA ILE A 59 3.31 -4.08 -1.61
C ILE A 59 3.81 -2.95 -2.52
N GLY A 60 2.91 -2.12 -3.04
CA GLY A 60 3.21 -0.88 -3.75
C GLY A 60 3.93 0.20 -2.93
N GLY A 61 4.12 0.01 -1.61
CA GLY A 61 5.00 0.80 -0.75
C GLY A 61 6.45 0.32 -0.72
N PHE A 62 6.77 -0.76 -1.41
CA PHE A 62 8.13 -1.34 -1.49
C PHE A 62 8.56 -1.67 -2.91
N VAL A 63 7.63 -1.89 -3.82
CA VAL A 63 7.89 -2.14 -5.24
C VAL A 63 7.04 -1.20 -6.08
N THR A 64 7.46 -0.95 -7.32
CA THR A 64 6.73 -0.07 -8.21
C THR A 64 6.34 -0.79 -9.50
N PHE A 65 5.17 -0.44 -10.02
CA PHE A 65 4.66 -0.92 -11.30
C PHE A 65 4.34 0.27 -12.21
N PRO A 66 4.40 0.10 -13.54
CA PRO A 66 4.07 1.18 -14.48
C PRO A 66 2.67 1.76 -14.25
N TYR A 67 2.52 3.04 -14.52
CA TYR A 67 1.25 3.77 -14.48
C TYR A 67 0.51 3.76 -13.13
N ASN A 68 1.25 3.67 -12.03
CA ASN A 68 0.73 3.76 -10.65
C ASN A 68 1.56 4.74 -9.80
N SER A 69 2.18 5.74 -10.40
CA SER A 69 3.19 6.58 -9.74
C SER A 69 2.67 7.30 -8.50
N VAL A 70 1.47 7.89 -8.57
CA VAL A 70 0.86 8.62 -7.45
C VAL A 70 0.49 7.66 -6.32
N TYR A 71 -0.17 6.55 -6.66
CA TYR A 71 -0.50 5.50 -5.68
C TYR A 71 0.76 5.00 -4.96
N HIS A 72 1.82 4.67 -5.70
CA HIS A 72 3.09 4.26 -5.10
C HIS A 72 3.65 5.34 -4.18
N ALA A 73 3.65 6.61 -4.60
CA ALA A 73 4.12 7.71 -3.75
C ALA A 73 3.37 7.75 -2.41
N THR A 74 2.03 7.56 -2.42
CA THR A 74 1.22 7.54 -1.19
C THR A 74 1.57 6.36 -0.28
N LYS A 75 1.79 5.17 -0.85
CA LYS A 75 2.08 3.96 -0.07
C LYS A 75 3.52 3.93 0.46
N TRP A 76 4.50 4.42 -0.32
CA TRP A 76 5.87 4.65 0.16
C TRP A 76 5.93 5.68 1.28
N ALA A 77 5.17 6.78 1.16
CA ALA A 77 5.07 7.79 2.21
C ALA A 77 4.58 7.17 3.53
N LEU A 78 3.55 6.32 3.49
CA LEU A 78 3.02 5.66 4.69
C LEU A 78 4.02 4.69 5.32
N GLU A 79 4.81 3.96 4.53
CA GLU A 79 5.82 3.05 5.07
C GLU A 79 6.96 3.79 5.79
N GLY A 80 7.52 4.83 5.14
CA GLY A 80 8.57 5.64 5.76
C GLY A 80 8.08 6.42 6.98
N TRP A 81 6.86 6.97 6.90
CA TRP A 81 6.23 7.65 8.02
C TRP A 81 5.96 6.70 9.20
N SER A 82 5.42 5.52 8.95
CA SER A 82 5.15 4.53 10.02
C SER A 82 6.42 4.09 10.73
N GLU A 83 7.51 3.89 9.98
CA GLU A 83 8.81 3.54 10.55
C GLU A 83 9.35 4.66 11.46
N SER A 84 9.26 5.92 11.03
CA SER A 84 9.64 7.07 11.86
C SER A 84 8.77 7.18 13.12
N MET A 85 7.46 7.04 12.98
CA MET A 85 6.49 7.10 14.09
C MET A 85 6.71 5.98 15.12
N ALA A 86 7.22 4.82 14.71
CA ALA A 86 7.53 3.75 15.64
C ALA A 86 8.55 4.17 16.71
N PHE A 87 9.54 4.99 16.34
CA PHE A 87 10.50 5.55 17.28
C PHE A 87 9.86 6.59 18.22
N GLU A 88 8.99 7.44 17.68
CA GLU A 88 8.33 8.51 18.45
C GLU A 88 7.33 7.96 19.47
N LEU A 89 6.59 6.90 19.13
CA LEU A 89 5.51 6.36 19.94
C LEU A 89 5.95 5.32 20.97
N LYS A 90 7.06 4.62 20.70
CA LYS A 90 7.59 3.57 21.60
C LYS A 90 7.80 4.02 23.06
N PRO A 91 8.35 5.23 23.36
CA PRO A 91 8.51 5.69 24.74
C PRO A 91 7.21 5.83 25.53
N PHE A 92 6.07 5.90 24.83
CA PHE A 92 4.74 6.02 25.43
C PHE A 92 3.96 4.71 25.50
N GLY A 93 4.59 3.58 25.15
CA GLY A 93 3.93 2.27 25.13
C GLY A 93 2.90 2.14 23.98
N ILE A 94 3.04 2.94 22.92
CA ILE A 94 2.14 2.93 21.77
C ILE A 94 2.83 2.21 20.61
N GLY A 95 2.16 1.19 20.08
CA GLY A 95 2.60 0.44 18.91
C GLY A 95 2.14 1.09 17.60
N ILE A 96 2.91 0.87 16.54
CA ILE A 96 2.49 1.14 15.15
C ILE A 96 2.90 -0.03 14.27
N LYS A 97 1.99 -0.47 13.39
CA LYS A 97 2.19 -1.61 12.49
C LYS A 97 1.62 -1.31 11.12
N THR A 98 2.22 -1.88 10.09
CA THR A 98 1.69 -1.84 8.72
C THR A 98 1.34 -3.25 8.25
N VAL A 99 0.16 -3.40 7.64
CA VAL A 99 -0.22 -4.58 6.89
C VAL A 99 -0.02 -4.26 5.42
N VAL A 100 0.76 -5.09 4.74
CA VAL A 100 1.31 -4.84 3.39
C VAL A 100 0.76 -5.89 2.42
N PRO A 101 -0.47 -5.73 1.93
CA PRO A 101 -1.06 -6.71 1.01
C PRO A 101 -0.50 -6.59 -0.41
N GLY A 102 -0.53 -7.73 -1.10
CA GLY A 102 -0.42 -7.83 -2.55
C GLY A 102 -1.77 -7.64 -3.24
N GLY A 103 -2.03 -8.44 -4.27
CA GLY A 103 -3.34 -8.49 -4.91
C GLY A 103 -4.40 -9.09 -3.98
N ILE A 104 -5.54 -8.41 -3.85
CA ILE A 104 -6.68 -8.90 -3.07
C ILE A 104 -7.87 -9.07 -4.01
N LYS A 105 -8.57 -10.20 -3.89
CA LYS A 105 -9.80 -10.50 -4.63
C LYS A 105 -10.97 -9.71 -4.05
N THR A 106 -11.04 -8.44 -4.39
CA THR A 106 -12.06 -7.48 -3.95
C THR A 106 -12.53 -6.63 -5.12
N ASP A 107 -13.52 -5.80 -4.87
CA ASP A 107 -14.00 -4.78 -5.81
C ASP A 107 -13.04 -3.56 -5.93
N PHE A 108 -11.82 -3.62 -5.39
CA PHE A 108 -10.90 -2.48 -5.39
C PHE A 108 -10.65 -1.95 -6.81
N ALA A 109 -10.39 -2.84 -7.76
CA ALA A 109 -10.11 -2.45 -9.15
C ALA A 109 -11.32 -1.82 -9.87
N SER A 110 -12.55 -2.14 -9.45
CA SER A 110 -13.78 -1.60 -10.06
C SER A 110 -14.37 -0.42 -9.30
N ARG A 111 -14.17 -0.34 -7.98
CA ARG A 111 -14.80 0.67 -7.11
C ARG A 111 -13.85 1.70 -6.52
N SER A 112 -12.58 1.32 -6.35
CA SER A 112 -11.58 2.14 -5.64
C SER A 112 -10.33 2.41 -6.49
N LEU A 113 -10.41 2.22 -7.82
CA LEU A 113 -9.36 2.60 -8.74
C LEU A 113 -9.87 3.72 -9.65
N GLN A 114 -9.25 4.88 -9.55
CA GLN A 114 -9.46 5.98 -10.49
C GLN A 114 -8.42 5.89 -11.62
N MET A 115 -8.81 6.36 -12.81
CA MET A 115 -7.91 6.38 -13.97
C MET A 115 -7.62 7.81 -14.40
N SER A 116 -6.36 8.10 -14.66
CA SER A 116 -5.95 9.24 -15.47
C SER A 116 -5.78 8.80 -16.93
N GLU A 117 -6.05 9.70 -17.86
CA GLU A 117 -6.01 9.40 -19.29
C GLU A 117 -5.22 10.45 -20.06
N HIS A 118 -4.46 10.00 -21.05
CA HIS A 118 -3.81 10.90 -22.01
C HIS A 118 -3.61 10.16 -23.34
N PRO A 119 -3.95 10.75 -24.51
CA PRO A 119 -3.94 10.07 -25.80
C PRO A 119 -2.59 9.44 -26.16
N ALA A 120 -1.48 10.10 -25.86
CA ALA A 120 -0.13 9.63 -26.19
C ALA A 120 0.27 8.31 -25.46
N TYR A 121 -0.46 7.90 -24.42
CA TYR A 121 -0.15 6.72 -23.60
C TYR A 121 -1.15 5.58 -23.78
N LYS A 122 -2.22 5.79 -24.56
CA LYS A 122 -3.37 4.87 -24.65
C LYS A 122 -2.98 3.42 -24.88
N GLU A 123 -2.16 3.15 -25.89
CA GLU A 123 -1.74 1.77 -26.22
C GLU A 123 -0.89 1.13 -25.13
N LYS A 124 0.04 1.89 -24.54
CA LYS A 124 0.93 1.38 -23.49
C LYS A 124 0.17 1.10 -22.20
N VAL A 125 -0.76 1.99 -21.83
CA VAL A 125 -1.65 1.80 -20.67
C VAL A 125 -2.51 0.56 -20.86
N GLN A 126 -3.08 0.38 -22.06
CA GLN A 126 -3.90 -0.79 -22.36
C GLN A 126 -3.14 -2.10 -22.14
N LYS A 127 -1.90 -2.20 -22.65
CA LYS A 127 -1.04 -3.39 -22.43
C LYS A 127 -0.78 -3.66 -20.94
N VAL A 128 -0.51 -2.61 -20.17
CA VAL A 128 -0.28 -2.75 -18.73
C VAL A 128 -1.55 -3.20 -18.00
N LEU A 129 -2.70 -2.64 -18.36
CA LEU A 129 -3.99 -3.06 -17.78
C LEU A 129 -4.30 -4.52 -18.09
N GLU A 130 -4.05 -5.00 -19.31
CA GLU A 130 -4.24 -6.41 -19.68
C GLU A 130 -3.44 -7.36 -18.79
N ILE A 131 -2.22 -6.97 -18.39
CA ILE A 131 -1.40 -7.75 -17.45
C ILE A 131 -2.04 -7.72 -16.04
N PHE A 132 -2.54 -6.58 -15.58
CA PHE A 132 -3.15 -6.48 -14.26
C PHE A 132 -4.46 -7.23 -14.13
N VAL A 133 -5.29 -7.21 -15.18
CA VAL A 133 -6.59 -7.91 -15.19
C VAL A 133 -6.51 -9.37 -15.67
N ASN A 134 -5.31 -9.90 -15.92
CA ASN A 134 -5.13 -11.28 -16.32
C ASN A 134 -5.71 -12.23 -15.26
N PRO A 135 -6.65 -13.14 -15.64
CA PRO A 135 -7.32 -14.03 -14.70
C PRO A 135 -6.35 -14.92 -13.88
N GLU A 136 -5.26 -15.37 -14.50
CA GLU A 136 -4.24 -16.17 -13.79
C GLU A 136 -3.54 -15.35 -12.69
N ARG A 137 -3.27 -14.07 -12.95
CA ARG A 137 -2.70 -13.16 -11.96
C ARG A 137 -3.69 -12.90 -10.83
N ILE A 138 -4.94 -12.59 -11.16
CA ILE A 138 -6.01 -12.35 -10.18
C ILE A 138 -6.21 -13.59 -9.30
N SER A 139 -6.18 -14.80 -9.89
CA SER A 139 -6.37 -16.05 -9.14
C SER A 139 -5.30 -16.30 -8.08
N LYS A 140 -4.11 -15.73 -8.22
CA LYS A 140 -2.99 -15.81 -7.26
C LYS A 140 -3.12 -14.80 -6.10
N GLY A 141 -4.05 -13.84 -6.19
CA GLY A 141 -4.31 -12.88 -5.13
C GLY A 141 -4.94 -13.52 -3.88
N SER A 142 -4.80 -12.87 -2.76
CA SER A 142 -5.40 -13.30 -1.48
C SER A 142 -6.89 -12.99 -1.43
N THR A 143 -7.64 -13.71 -0.59
CA THR A 143 -9.00 -13.32 -0.25
C THR A 143 -9.01 -12.21 0.80
N SER A 144 -10.16 -11.54 0.96
CA SER A 144 -10.33 -10.52 2.01
C SER A 144 -10.13 -11.12 3.41
N GLU A 145 -10.60 -12.35 3.62
CA GLU A 145 -10.49 -13.08 4.87
C GLU A 145 -9.02 -13.38 5.22
N GLN A 146 -8.23 -13.82 4.23
CA GLN A 146 -6.80 -14.05 4.43
C GLN A 146 -6.04 -12.78 4.82
N ILE A 147 -6.41 -11.63 4.27
CA ILE A 147 -5.81 -10.35 4.67
C ILE A 147 -6.30 -9.94 6.06
N ALA A 148 -7.59 -10.14 6.37
CA ALA A 148 -8.15 -9.85 7.69
C ALA A 148 -7.48 -10.69 8.80
N GLU A 149 -7.12 -11.95 8.54
CA GLU A 149 -6.34 -12.79 9.47
C GLU A 149 -4.97 -12.16 9.78
N VAL A 150 -4.29 -11.60 8.78
CA VAL A 150 -3.01 -10.90 9.00
C VAL A 150 -3.20 -9.61 9.80
N VAL A 151 -4.29 -8.87 9.56
CA VAL A 151 -4.64 -7.70 10.39
C VAL A 151 -4.91 -8.12 11.84
N TYR A 152 -5.64 -9.20 12.04
CA TYR A 152 -5.92 -9.73 13.37
C TYR A 152 -4.64 -10.21 14.07
N GLU A 153 -3.76 -10.93 13.37
CA GLU A 153 -2.44 -11.30 13.88
C GLU A 153 -1.67 -10.04 14.31
N ALA A 154 -1.57 -9.04 13.44
CA ALA A 154 -0.89 -7.78 13.76
C ALA A 154 -1.48 -7.10 15.00
N ALA A 155 -2.80 -7.19 15.22
CA ALA A 155 -3.47 -6.61 16.35
C ALA A 155 -3.24 -7.35 17.68
N THR A 156 -2.98 -8.66 17.65
CA THR A 156 -3.09 -9.52 18.84
C THR A 156 -1.82 -10.30 19.22
N ASP A 157 -0.80 -10.32 18.34
CA ASP A 157 0.40 -11.14 18.55
C ASP A 157 1.40 -10.61 19.60
N GLY A 158 1.21 -9.37 20.06
CA GLY A 158 2.06 -8.73 21.06
C GLY A 158 3.50 -8.44 20.62
N LYS A 159 3.84 -8.64 19.33
CA LYS A 159 5.19 -8.44 18.82
C LYS A 159 5.48 -6.96 18.51
N GLU A 160 6.74 -6.56 18.64
CA GLU A 160 7.23 -5.25 18.18
C GLU A 160 7.51 -5.21 16.65
N GLN A 161 6.97 -6.15 15.89
CA GLN A 161 7.14 -6.20 14.43
C GLN A 161 6.36 -5.05 13.78
N LEU A 162 7.04 -4.26 12.93
CA LEU A 162 6.43 -3.14 12.23
C LEU A 162 5.61 -3.59 11.01
N ARG A 163 6.14 -4.50 10.19
CA ARG A 163 5.59 -4.84 8.86
C ARG A 163 5.07 -6.26 8.78
N TYR A 164 3.84 -6.41 8.31
CA TYR A 164 3.16 -7.68 8.08
C TYR A 164 2.87 -7.83 6.59
N ILE A 165 3.79 -8.48 5.86
CA ILE A 165 3.60 -8.73 4.42
C ILE A 165 2.50 -9.78 4.24
N ALA A 166 1.41 -9.40 3.59
CA ALA A 166 0.20 -10.19 3.48
C ALA A 166 -0.03 -10.71 2.04
N GLY A 167 -0.15 -12.02 1.91
CA GLY A 167 -0.30 -12.71 0.63
C GLY A 167 1.00 -13.30 0.09
N ALA A 168 0.86 -14.44 -0.59
CA ALA A 168 2.00 -15.15 -1.15
C ALA A 168 2.69 -14.36 -2.27
N ASP A 169 1.92 -13.66 -3.08
CA ASP A 169 2.38 -12.80 -4.16
C ASP A 169 3.20 -11.61 -3.64
N ALA A 170 2.72 -10.93 -2.57
CA ALA A 170 3.45 -9.85 -1.93
C ALA A 170 4.77 -10.32 -1.33
N LYS A 171 4.75 -11.45 -0.61
CA LYS A 171 5.95 -12.05 -0.02
C LYS A 171 6.98 -12.40 -1.10
N ALA A 172 6.54 -13.01 -2.21
CA ALA A 172 7.42 -13.40 -3.29
C ALA A 172 8.08 -12.20 -3.99
N VAL A 173 7.31 -11.17 -4.34
CA VAL A 173 7.83 -10.01 -5.06
C VAL A 173 8.74 -9.15 -4.17
N TYR A 174 8.41 -9.05 -2.89
CA TYR A 174 9.26 -8.34 -1.92
C TYR A 174 10.59 -9.07 -1.71
N ALA A 175 10.55 -10.39 -1.50
CA ALA A 175 11.75 -11.21 -1.37
C ALA A 175 12.65 -11.14 -2.61
N GLN A 176 12.05 -11.19 -3.81
CA GLN A 176 12.78 -11.04 -5.07
C GLN A 176 13.51 -9.69 -5.12
N ARG A 177 12.83 -8.58 -4.81
CA ARG A 177 13.47 -7.25 -4.80
C ARG A 177 14.67 -7.18 -3.86
N LEU A 178 14.52 -7.71 -2.64
CA LEU A 178 15.60 -7.75 -1.66
C LEU A 178 16.79 -8.61 -2.13
N GLN A 179 16.52 -9.70 -2.85
CA GLN A 179 17.53 -10.62 -3.33
C GLN A 179 18.34 -10.05 -4.49
N VAL A 180 17.67 -9.42 -5.48
CA VAL A 180 18.34 -8.98 -6.71
C VAL A 180 18.77 -7.51 -6.70
N GLY A 181 18.26 -6.71 -5.76
CA GLY A 181 18.49 -5.28 -5.66
C GLY A 181 17.63 -4.45 -6.62
N ASP A 182 17.64 -3.14 -6.41
CA ASP A 182 16.69 -2.21 -7.04
C ASP A 182 16.77 -2.18 -8.57
N GLU A 183 17.96 -2.07 -9.13
CA GLU A 183 18.13 -1.90 -10.58
C GLU A 183 17.76 -3.17 -11.36
N VAL A 184 18.18 -4.34 -10.87
CA VAL A 184 17.84 -5.62 -11.50
C VAL A 184 16.34 -5.89 -11.39
N PHE A 185 15.75 -5.59 -10.24
CA PHE A 185 14.30 -5.71 -10.06
C PHE A 185 13.53 -4.79 -11.01
N ARG A 186 13.91 -3.51 -11.11
CA ARG A 186 13.30 -2.54 -12.01
C ARG A 186 13.37 -2.98 -13.48
N ALA A 187 14.53 -3.44 -13.94
CA ALA A 187 14.69 -3.97 -15.29
C ALA A 187 13.80 -5.20 -15.53
N GLY A 188 13.64 -6.07 -14.53
CA GLY A 188 12.71 -7.21 -14.59
C GLY A 188 11.25 -6.78 -14.76
N ILE A 189 10.81 -5.76 -14.02
CA ILE A 189 9.46 -5.18 -14.18
C ILE A 189 9.29 -4.59 -15.58
N GLU A 190 10.27 -3.82 -16.07
CA GLU A 190 10.23 -3.25 -17.42
C GLU A 190 10.04 -4.33 -18.49
N LYS A 191 10.80 -5.42 -18.38
CA LYS A 191 10.69 -6.57 -19.31
C LYS A 191 9.32 -7.24 -19.25
N VAL A 192 8.71 -7.37 -18.06
CA VAL A 192 7.38 -7.99 -17.92
C VAL A 192 6.28 -7.15 -18.55
N PHE A 193 6.37 -5.82 -18.48
CA PHE A 193 5.30 -4.93 -18.92
C PHE A 193 5.50 -4.37 -20.34
N PHE A 194 6.73 -4.30 -20.82
CA PHE A 194 7.04 -3.64 -22.10
C PHE A 194 7.92 -4.47 -23.03
N GLY A 195 8.50 -5.57 -22.54
CA GLY A 195 9.43 -6.46 -23.22
C GLY A 195 8.93 -7.41 -24.17
#